data_aa480daa52816f42591af14fcbc664cf
#
_entry.id   aa480daa52816f42591af14fcbc664cf
#
_cell.length_a   1.000
_cell.length_b   1.000
_cell.length_c   1.000
_cell.angle_alpha   90.00
_cell.angle_beta   90.00
_cell.angle_gamma   90.00
#
_symmetry.space_group_name_H-M   'P 1'
#
loop_
_entity.id
_entity.type
_entity.pdbx_description
1 polymer ?
#
loop_
_entity_poly.entity_id
_entity_poly.type
_entity_poly.pdbx_seq_one_letter_code
_entity_poly.pdbx_strand_id
1 'polypeptide(L)'
;MNKKFRFLALVLAGTMLGANLVACGDNAGNASDGNESAYSKGLDENGYFEGVRALDYVTLPEYKGIDITPDLMEASETDLQAQLDDILAQYSTYTEITDPTVLIKDGDTVNIDYVGYIDGVEFDGGNTGGLGTDVTIGVTQYIDDFLEQLIGHAAGEKFDIEVTFPENYGKDELNGKDATFKITINHIHGEVIKAELNDEIAAKYGFTTADELVADIKEWLVDSKRFYFFTALLDKAEISEVPQAAIDYIINLDVFNLEYYASMYGISVDEYVAEQYSCENKEAYIEMNMETYTSDAALYLKAQAFAEAENFTITDEQIEEAGYTQYVAEMGKPYIKQYMLFQEIIPAFIAENGNVVENTETERDMGDAE
;
A
#
# COMPACT_ATOMS: atom_id res chain seq x y z
N MET A 1 0.74 20.23 -14.43
CA MET A 1 0.16 19.81 -13.14
C MET A 1 0.98 18.64 -12.63
N ASN A 2 1.73 18.77 -11.53
CA ASN A 2 2.61 17.70 -11.05
C ASN A 2 1.79 16.59 -10.40
N LYS A 3 1.62 15.47 -11.08
CA LYS A 3 0.82 14.32 -10.62
C LYS A 3 1.62 13.48 -9.57
N LYS A 4 1.87 14.04 -8.38
CA LYS A 4 2.75 13.44 -7.36
C LYS A 4 2.07 12.37 -6.50
N PHE A 5 0.75 12.44 -6.32
CA PHE A 5 0.00 11.45 -5.54
C PHE A 5 -0.20 10.14 -6.32
N ARG A 6 -0.27 10.22 -7.65
CA ARG A 6 -0.28 9.01 -8.52
C ARG A 6 0.97 8.15 -8.34
N PHE A 7 2.10 8.73 -7.91
CA PHE A 7 3.29 7.96 -7.58
C PHE A 7 3.14 7.10 -6.33
N LEU A 8 2.42 7.56 -5.30
CA LEU A 8 2.12 6.75 -4.11
C LEU A 8 1.21 5.56 -4.46
N ALA A 9 0.26 5.76 -5.41
CA ALA A 9 -0.59 4.70 -5.94
C ALA A 9 0.21 3.68 -6.79
N LEU A 10 1.26 4.09 -7.50
CA LEU A 10 2.19 3.19 -8.20
C LEU A 10 2.90 2.24 -7.24
N VAL A 11 3.29 2.71 -6.07
CA VAL A 11 3.88 1.89 -4.99
C VAL A 11 2.86 0.94 -4.37
N LEU A 12 1.58 1.34 -4.27
CA LEU A 12 0.51 0.50 -3.70
C LEU A 12 -0.08 -0.49 -4.72
N ALA A 13 -0.15 -0.11 -6.01
CA ALA A 13 -0.61 -1.03 -7.07
C ALA A 13 0.46 -2.08 -7.45
N GLY A 14 1.73 -1.79 -7.21
CA GLY A 14 2.84 -2.76 -7.34
C GLY A 14 2.72 -3.97 -6.40
N THR A 15 1.85 -3.90 -5.38
CA THR A 15 1.58 -5.05 -4.49
C THR A 15 0.74 -6.15 -5.15
N MET A 16 0.06 -5.88 -6.27
CA MET A 16 -0.63 -6.94 -7.04
C MET A 16 0.31 -7.77 -7.91
N LEU A 17 1.54 -7.28 -8.16
CA LEU A 17 2.57 -8.00 -8.93
C LEU A 17 3.85 -8.30 -8.12
N GLY A 18 3.83 -8.24 -6.81
CA GLY A 18 5.04 -8.48 -6.00
C GLY A 18 6.19 -7.50 -6.24
N ALA A 19 6.01 -6.50 -7.11
CA ALA A 19 7.03 -5.50 -7.38
C ALA A 19 6.91 -4.36 -6.37
N ASN A 20 7.60 -4.47 -5.24
CA ASN A 20 7.92 -3.31 -4.41
C ASN A 20 8.84 -2.40 -5.23
N LEU A 21 8.27 -1.38 -5.85
CA LEU A 21 9.04 -0.28 -6.42
C LEU A 21 9.73 0.47 -5.28
N VAL A 22 10.89 0.00 -4.88
CA VAL A 22 11.76 0.75 -3.99
C VAL A 22 12.31 1.91 -4.80
N ALA A 23 11.94 3.13 -4.41
CA ALA A 23 12.58 4.33 -4.90
C ALA A 23 14.08 4.24 -4.56
N CYS A 24 14.89 3.86 -5.54
CA CYS A 24 16.33 3.78 -5.39
C CYS A 24 16.91 5.18 -5.26
N GLY A 25 17.52 5.46 -4.11
CA GLY A 25 18.56 6.45 -3.99
C GLY A 25 19.76 6.06 -4.88
N ASP A 26 20.28 7.03 -5.61
CA ASP A 26 21.56 7.14 -6.31
C ASP A 26 22.46 5.89 -6.40
N ASN A 27 22.07 4.91 -7.21
CA ASN A 27 23.01 3.96 -7.83
C ASN A 27 22.43 3.45 -9.17
N ALA A 28 22.17 4.40 -10.09
CA ALA A 28 22.00 4.06 -11.50
C ALA A 28 23.35 3.55 -12.01
N GLY A 29 23.56 2.25 -11.94
CA GLY A 29 24.62 1.58 -12.68
C GLY A 29 24.40 1.85 -14.16
N ASN A 30 25.35 2.61 -14.76
CA ASN A 30 25.56 2.87 -16.16
C ASN A 30 24.64 2.11 -17.13
N ALA A 31 23.55 2.75 -17.55
CA ALA A 31 22.86 2.38 -18.78
C ALA A 31 23.77 2.81 -19.95
N SER A 32 24.69 1.97 -20.32
CA SER A 32 25.47 2.09 -21.54
C SER A 32 24.96 1.11 -22.57
N ASP A 33 24.58 1.65 -23.71
CA ASP A 33 24.36 1.00 -25.00
C ASP A 33 23.20 -0.02 -25.09
N GLY A 34 22.01 0.46 -25.51
CA GLY A 34 21.06 -0.33 -26.32
C GLY A 34 20.41 -1.53 -25.63
N ASN A 35 20.57 -1.70 -24.34
CA ASN A 35 19.91 -2.78 -23.60
C ASN A 35 18.49 -2.33 -23.24
N GLU A 36 17.53 -3.05 -23.78
CA GLU A 36 16.12 -2.98 -23.44
C GLU A 36 15.97 -3.14 -21.91
N SER A 37 15.22 -2.23 -21.29
CA SER A 37 14.97 -2.32 -19.84
C SER A 37 14.44 -3.71 -19.46
N ALA A 38 14.86 -4.25 -18.31
CA ALA A 38 14.41 -5.55 -17.83
C ALA A 38 12.87 -5.61 -17.70
N TYR A 39 12.23 -4.51 -17.32
CA TYR A 39 10.77 -4.39 -17.24
C TYR A 39 10.08 -4.47 -18.59
N SER A 40 10.73 -4.02 -19.67
CA SER A 40 10.16 -4.00 -21.02
C SER A 40 10.50 -5.24 -21.85
N LYS A 41 11.36 -6.11 -21.33
CA LYS A 41 11.81 -7.30 -22.07
C LYS A 41 10.67 -8.30 -22.25
N GLY A 42 10.26 -8.53 -23.50
CA GLY A 42 9.12 -9.39 -23.86
C GLY A 42 7.84 -8.62 -24.14
N LEU A 43 7.92 -7.28 -24.18
CA LEU A 43 6.86 -6.41 -24.67
C LEU A 43 7.27 -5.78 -26.00
N ASP A 44 6.28 -5.54 -26.85
CA ASP A 44 6.44 -4.76 -28.08
C ASP A 44 6.40 -3.24 -27.83
N GLU A 45 6.54 -2.45 -28.87
CA GLU A 45 6.53 -0.99 -28.79
C GLU A 45 5.23 -0.36 -28.25
N ASN A 46 4.12 -1.11 -28.23
CA ASN A 46 2.81 -0.70 -27.71
C ASN A 46 2.60 -1.10 -26.26
N GLY A 47 3.51 -1.90 -25.68
CA GLY A 47 3.37 -2.48 -24.33
C GLY A 47 2.55 -3.77 -24.33
N TYR A 48 2.41 -4.45 -25.47
CA TYR A 48 1.76 -5.74 -25.61
C TYR A 48 2.79 -6.87 -25.50
N PHE A 49 2.37 -8.07 -25.11
CA PHE A 49 3.25 -9.23 -25.13
C PHE A 49 3.76 -9.49 -26.55
N GLU A 50 5.07 -9.56 -26.71
CA GLU A 50 5.73 -9.67 -28.00
C GLU A 50 5.27 -10.92 -28.75
N GLY A 51 4.79 -10.72 -29.99
CA GLY A 51 4.31 -11.80 -30.85
C GLY A 51 2.96 -12.43 -30.43
N VAL A 52 2.28 -11.86 -29.46
CA VAL A 52 0.99 -12.35 -28.96
C VAL A 52 -0.13 -11.41 -29.41
N ARG A 53 -1.14 -11.95 -30.11
CA ARG A 53 -2.38 -11.25 -30.36
C ARG A 53 -3.42 -11.76 -29.34
N ALA A 54 -3.76 -10.94 -28.36
CA ALA A 54 -4.60 -11.36 -27.24
C ALA A 54 -6.00 -11.78 -27.66
N LEU A 55 -6.58 -11.14 -28.70
CA LEU A 55 -7.89 -11.50 -29.25
C LEU A 55 -7.96 -12.91 -29.89
N ASP A 56 -6.83 -13.58 -30.10
CA ASP A 56 -6.83 -14.98 -30.54
C ASP A 56 -7.09 -15.97 -29.39
N TYR A 57 -6.93 -15.51 -28.14
CA TYR A 57 -7.03 -16.29 -26.90
C TYR A 57 -8.16 -15.84 -25.98
N VAL A 58 -8.57 -14.59 -26.07
CA VAL A 58 -9.50 -13.95 -25.13
C VAL A 58 -10.79 -13.58 -25.84
N THR A 59 -11.92 -13.97 -25.25
CA THR A 59 -13.26 -13.49 -25.62
C THR A 59 -13.70 -12.43 -24.62
N LEU A 60 -13.86 -11.19 -25.10
CA LEU A 60 -14.26 -10.07 -24.25
C LEU A 60 -15.75 -10.13 -23.91
N PRO A 61 -16.16 -9.74 -22.69
CA PRO A 61 -17.57 -9.51 -22.36
C PRO A 61 -18.08 -8.24 -23.06
N GLU A 62 -19.36 -7.95 -22.91
CA GLU A 62 -19.89 -6.62 -23.22
C GLU A 62 -19.28 -5.60 -22.25
N TYR A 63 -18.72 -4.51 -22.78
CA TYR A 63 -18.04 -3.47 -22.00
C TYR A 63 -18.35 -2.04 -22.45
N LYS A 64 -19.18 -1.86 -23.49
CA LYS A 64 -19.69 -0.57 -23.94
C LYS A 64 -21.19 -0.49 -23.67
N GLY A 65 -21.63 0.67 -23.21
CA GLY A 65 -23.05 0.88 -22.90
C GLY A 65 -23.55 0.06 -21.72
N ILE A 66 -22.64 -0.49 -20.91
CA ILE A 66 -22.99 -1.17 -19.66
C ILE A 66 -23.36 -0.15 -18.59
N ASP A 67 -24.20 -0.55 -17.65
CA ASP A 67 -24.58 0.30 -16.54
C ASP A 67 -23.41 0.49 -15.57
N ILE A 68 -23.16 1.74 -15.24
CA ILE A 68 -22.10 2.18 -14.30
C ILE A 68 -22.69 3.10 -13.23
N THR A 69 -22.03 3.17 -12.10
CA THR A 69 -22.39 4.06 -10.98
C THR A 69 -21.73 5.45 -11.13
N PRO A 70 -22.33 6.53 -10.57
CA PRO A 70 -21.81 7.88 -10.68
C PRO A 70 -20.39 8.06 -10.17
N ASP A 71 -19.97 7.27 -9.17
CA ASP A 71 -18.64 7.33 -8.55
C ASP A 71 -17.49 6.87 -9.46
N LEU A 72 -17.80 6.27 -10.62
CA LEU A 72 -16.83 6.03 -11.69
C LEU A 72 -16.55 7.30 -12.53
N MET A 73 -17.34 8.34 -12.36
CA MET A 73 -17.22 9.60 -13.10
C MET A 73 -16.77 10.75 -12.21
N GLU A 74 -17.17 10.74 -10.94
CA GLU A 74 -16.87 11.81 -9.99
C GLU A 74 -16.67 11.23 -8.58
N ALA A 75 -15.66 11.73 -7.86
CA ALA A 75 -15.41 11.32 -6.48
C ALA A 75 -16.56 11.76 -5.56
N SER A 76 -17.03 10.85 -4.70
CA SER A 76 -18.02 11.22 -3.70
C SER A 76 -17.40 12.11 -2.61
N GLU A 77 -18.19 13.05 -2.09
CA GLU A 77 -17.73 13.91 -0.97
C GLU A 77 -17.43 13.08 0.29
N THR A 78 -18.11 11.96 0.48
CA THR A 78 -17.88 11.06 1.62
C THR A 78 -16.50 10.39 1.51
N ASP A 79 -16.14 9.86 0.34
CA ASP A 79 -14.84 9.22 0.13
C ASP A 79 -13.70 10.25 0.20
N LEU A 80 -13.92 11.44 -0.37
CA LEU A 80 -12.96 12.54 -0.26
C LEU A 80 -12.71 12.93 1.20
N GLN A 81 -13.80 13.10 1.98
CA GLN A 81 -13.67 13.48 3.39
C GLN A 81 -12.95 12.39 4.19
N ALA A 82 -13.22 11.11 3.93
CA ALA A 82 -12.53 10.01 4.58
C ALA A 82 -11.01 10.06 4.32
N GLN A 83 -10.60 10.27 3.06
CA GLN A 83 -9.17 10.40 2.73
C GLN A 83 -8.52 11.65 3.36
N LEU A 84 -9.24 12.75 3.41
CA LEU A 84 -8.75 13.96 4.09
C LEU A 84 -8.64 13.76 5.60
N ASP A 85 -9.61 13.08 6.22
CA ASP A 85 -9.58 12.78 7.65
C ASP A 85 -8.38 11.88 7.99
N ASP A 86 -8.05 10.88 7.16
CA ASP A 86 -6.88 10.01 7.33
C ASP A 86 -5.55 10.80 7.21
N ILE A 87 -5.47 11.71 6.25
CA ILE A 87 -4.33 12.61 6.10
C ILE A 87 -4.20 13.51 7.32
N LEU A 88 -5.28 14.18 7.73
CA LEU A 88 -5.29 15.15 8.81
C LEU A 88 -5.09 14.52 10.18
N ALA A 89 -5.46 13.27 10.37
CA ALA A 89 -5.21 12.53 11.61
C ALA A 89 -3.71 12.50 11.96
N GLN A 90 -2.82 12.42 10.94
CA GLN A 90 -1.37 12.37 11.13
C GLN A 90 -0.78 13.72 11.62
N TYR A 91 -1.51 14.83 11.43
CA TYR A 91 -1.11 16.18 11.83
C TYR A 91 -1.95 16.73 12.98
N SER A 92 -2.95 15.96 13.42
CA SER A 92 -3.78 16.31 14.57
C SER A 92 -2.98 16.14 15.86
N THR A 93 -3.30 16.99 16.83
CA THR A 93 -2.69 16.97 18.16
C THR A 93 -3.78 16.73 19.21
N TYR A 94 -3.43 16.77 20.46
CA TYR A 94 -4.38 16.61 21.56
C TYR A 94 -4.07 17.61 22.68
N THR A 95 -5.05 17.91 23.50
CA THR A 95 -4.82 18.64 24.73
C THR A 95 -4.21 17.71 25.77
N GLU A 96 -3.24 18.20 26.54
CA GLU A 96 -2.65 17.45 27.63
C GLU A 96 -3.43 17.66 28.94
N ILE A 97 -3.92 16.57 29.53
CA ILE A 97 -4.56 16.58 30.83
C ILE A 97 -3.50 16.29 31.89
N THR A 98 -3.11 17.31 32.66
CA THR A 98 -2.15 17.25 33.76
C THR A 98 -2.80 17.44 35.14
N ASP A 99 -4.14 17.53 35.20
CA ASP A 99 -4.90 17.66 36.43
C ASP A 99 -4.81 16.35 37.23
N PRO A 100 -4.22 16.36 38.44
CA PRO A 100 -4.05 15.15 39.25
C PRO A 100 -5.36 14.57 39.80
N THR A 101 -6.48 15.21 39.57
CA THR A 101 -7.81 14.69 39.95
C THR A 101 -8.45 13.86 38.85
N VAL A 102 -7.90 13.89 37.62
CA VAL A 102 -8.36 13.08 36.49
C VAL A 102 -7.58 11.76 36.50
N LEU A 103 -8.31 10.66 36.64
CA LEU A 103 -7.75 9.33 36.72
C LEU A 103 -7.83 8.62 35.38
N ILE A 104 -6.78 7.88 35.05
CA ILE A 104 -6.69 7.01 33.87
C ILE A 104 -7.78 5.95 33.92
N LYS A 105 -8.42 5.70 32.79
CA LYS A 105 -9.47 4.70 32.57
C LYS A 105 -9.12 3.81 31.39
N ASP A 106 -9.86 2.72 31.26
CA ASP A 106 -9.81 1.86 30.08
C ASP A 106 -10.15 2.68 28.81
N GLY A 107 -9.36 2.48 27.76
CA GLY A 107 -9.45 3.23 26.49
C GLY A 107 -8.72 4.59 26.47
N ASP A 108 -8.25 5.11 27.61
CA ASP A 108 -7.49 6.36 27.60
C ASP A 108 -6.11 6.15 26.98
N THR A 109 -5.63 7.16 26.25
CA THR A 109 -4.24 7.25 25.79
C THR A 109 -3.46 8.11 26.79
N VAL A 110 -2.32 7.60 27.24
CA VAL A 110 -1.48 8.27 28.24
C VAL A 110 -0.04 8.31 27.79
N ASN A 111 0.64 9.42 28.07
CA ASN A 111 2.08 9.54 27.88
C ASN A 111 2.79 9.17 29.18
N ILE A 112 3.67 8.17 29.08
CA ILE A 112 4.40 7.64 30.24
C ILE A 112 5.91 7.59 29.99
N ASP A 113 6.66 7.72 31.06
CA ASP A 113 8.03 7.24 31.12
C ASP A 113 8.13 6.00 31.98
N TYR A 114 9.00 5.09 31.60
CA TYR A 114 9.30 3.92 32.42
C TYR A 114 10.78 3.53 32.40
N VAL A 115 11.18 2.85 33.44
CA VAL A 115 12.49 2.17 33.58
C VAL A 115 12.24 0.79 34.17
N GLY A 116 12.60 -0.26 33.44
CA GLY A 116 12.41 -1.67 33.81
C GLY A 116 13.66 -2.29 34.47
N TYR A 117 13.42 -3.10 35.46
CA TYR A 117 14.46 -3.80 36.24
C TYR A 117 14.11 -5.29 36.35
N ILE A 118 15.10 -6.16 36.19
CA ILE A 118 15.05 -7.59 36.50
C ILE A 118 16.11 -7.83 37.61
N ASP A 119 15.71 -8.43 38.71
CA ASP A 119 16.59 -8.66 39.86
C ASP A 119 17.32 -7.36 40.37
N GLY A 120 16.65 -6.20 40.18
CA GLY A 120 17.20 -4.89 40.57
C GLY A 120 18.20 -4.29 39.57
N VAL A 121 18.42 -4.92 38.42
CA VAL A 121 19.30 -4.44 37.35
C VAL A 121 18.45 -3.98 36.15
N GLU A 122 18.72 -2.77 35.64
CA GLU A 122 18.09 -2.25 34.43
C GLU A 122 18.48 -3.11 33.25
N PHE A 123 17.50 -3.41 32.36
CA PHE A 123 17.71 -4.24 31.17
C PHE A 123 17.53 -3.43 29.88
N ASP A 124 18.17 -3.86 28.81
CA ASP A 124 18.15 -3.19 27.51
C ASP A 124 16.77 -3.24 26.87
N GLY A 125 16.30 -2.08 26.37
CA GLY A 125 14.97 -1.90 25.81
C GLY A 125 13.86 -1.72 26.86
N GLY A 126 14.19 -1.72 28.17
CA GLY A 126 13.25 -1.48 29.27
C GLY A 126 13.13 -0.01 29.71
N ASN A 127 13.61 0.97 28.92
CA ASN A 127 13.71 2.35 29.36
C ASN A 127 13.32 3.31 28.21
N THR A 128 12.41 4.26 28.49
CA THR A 128 12.03 5.34 27.55
C THR A 128 13.09 6.44 27.42
N GLY A 129 14.07 6.46 28.29
CA GLY A 129 15.12 7.52 28.31
C GLY A 129 14.61 8.90 28.69
N GLY A 130 13.40 9.02 29.24
CA GLY A 130 12.75 10.30 29.57
C GLY A 130 12.19 11.04 28.33
N LEU A 131 12.03 10.34 27.20
CA LEU A 131 11.44 10.90 25.98
C LEU A 131 9.92 10.78 25.95
N GLY A 132 9.36 10.02 26.89
CA GLY A 132 7.94 9.67 26.89
C GLY A 132 7.56 8.66 25.81
N THR A 133 6.51 7.94 26.05
CA THR A 133 5.85 7.10 25.04
C THR A 133 4.34 7.11 25.26
N ASP A 134 3.58 7.14 24.18
CA ASP A 134 2.13 7.08 24.26
C ASP A 134 1.67 5.63 24.26
N VAL A 135 0.80 5.30 25.19
CA VAL A 135 0.15 4.00 25.29
C VAL A 135 -1.34 4.19 25.46
N THR A 136 -2.14 3.38 24.75
CA THR A 136 -3.60 3.36 24.88
C THR A 136 -4.01 2.12 25.67
N ILE A 137 -4.67 2.33 26.79
CA ILE A 137 -5.11 1.26 27.69
C ILE A 137 -6.08 0.31 26.96
N GLY A 138 -5.76 -0.99 27.01
CA GLY A 138 -6.54 -2.03 26.34
C GLY A 138 -6.33 -2.16 24.83
N VAL A 139 -5.47 -1.31 24.18
CA VAL A 139 -5.23 -1.32 22.74
C VAL A 139 -3.75 -1.54 22.40
N THR A 140 -2.85 -0.78 23.04
CA THR A 140 -1.41 -0.91 22.78
C THR A 140 -0.90 -2.27 23.23
N GLN A 141 -0.14 -2.94 22.36
CA GLN A 141 0.41 -4.25 22.66
C GLN A 141 1.60 -4.13 23.61
N TYR A 142 1.31 -4.24 24.88
CA TYR A 142 2.27 -4.42 25.97
C TYR A 142 1.99 -5.76 26.66
N ILE A 143 2.79 -6.11 27.66
CA ILE A 143 2.50 -7.24 28.52
C ILE A 143 1.17 -6.94 29.25
N ASP A 144 0.23 -7.89 29.27
CA ASP A 144 -1.15 -7.67 29.68
C ASP A 144 -1.28 -6.92 31.01
N ASP A 145 -0.54 -7.34 32.04
CA ASP A 145 -0.58 -6.70 33.36
C ASP A 145 -0.01 -5.27 33.39
N PHE A 146 0.77 -4.85 32.38
CA PHE A 146 1.43 -3.56 32.38
C PHE A 146 0.45 -2.39 32.28
N LEU A 147 -0.45 -2.45 31.29
CA LEU A 147 -1.39 -1.36 31.02
C LEU A 147 -2.50 -1.28 32.07
N GLU A 148 -2.98 -2.42 32.56
CA GLU A 148 -4.04 -2.47 33.56
C GLU A 148 -3.64 -1.81 34.88
N GLN A 149 -2.36 -1.92 35.25
CA GLN A 149 -1.83 -1.30 36.47
C GLN A 149 -1.72 0.23 36.39
N LEU A 150 -1.87 0.83 35.18
CA LEU A 150 -1.92 2.29 35.02
C LEU A 150 -3.30 2.86 35.34
N ILE A 151 -4.37 2.04 35.31
CA ILE A 151 -5.74 2.49 35.57
C ILE A 151 -5.87 2.99 37.01
N GLY A 152 -6.50 4.17 37.18
CA GLY A 152 -6.74 4.79 38.46
C GLY A 152 -5.59 5.69 38.94
N HIS A 153 -4.48 5.76 38.21
CA HIS A 153 -3.42 6.71 38.45
C HIS A 153 -3.67 8.04 37.71
N ALA A 154 -2.98 9.09 38.06
CA ALA A 154 -3.13 10.42 37.50
C ALA A 154 -1.80 10.98 36.96
N ALA A 155 -1.88 12.04 36.15
CA ALA A 155 -0.69 12.74 35.64
C ALA A 155 0.19 13.24 36.79
N GLY A 156 1.50 13.09 36.64
CA GLY A 156 2.53 13.45 37.63
C GLY A 156 2.83 12.37 38.65
N GLU A 157 2.04 11.30 38.72
CA GLU A 157 2.32 10.19 39.64
C GLU A 157 3.56 9.39 39.24
N LYS A 158 4.25 8.87 40.26
CA LYS A 158 5.37 7.94 40.10
C LYS A 158 5.17 6.75 41.00
N PHE A 159 5.22 5.57 40.43
CA PHE A 159 4.98 4.32 41.14
C PHE A 159 5.68 3.16 40.43
N ASP A 160 5.73 2.05 41.12
CA ASP A 160 6.31 0.82 40.57
C ASP A 160 5.18 -0.13 40.22
N ILE A 161 5.32 -0.82 39.10
CA ILE A 161 4.44 -1.92 38.67
C ILE A 161 5.28 -3.20 38.55
N GLU A 162 4.64 -4.34 38.77
CA GLU A 162 5.27 -5.64 38.65
C GLU A 162 4.59 -6.41 37.51
N VAL A 163 5.38 -6.98 36.61
CA VAL A 163 4.92 -7.75 35.47
C VAL A 163 5.75 -9.00 35.28
N THR A 164 5.17 -10.05 34.69
CA THR A 164 5.91 -11.25 34.32
C THR A 164 5.94 -11.36 32.78
N PHE A 165 7.14 -11.43 32.22
CA PHE A 165 7.28 -11.65 30.77
C PHE A 165 6.74 -13.05 30.38
N PRO A 166 6.01 -13.18 29.26
CA PRO A 166 5.62 -14.50 28.75
C PRO A 166 6.81 -15.42 28.52
N GLU A 167 6.62 -16.74 28.66
CA GLU A 167 7.67 -17.76 28.42
C GLU A 167 8.21 -17.71 26.97
N ASN A 168 7.44 -17.18 26.03
CA ASN A 168 7.78 -17.05 24.62
C ASN A 168 7.79 -15.58 24.15
N TYR A 169 8.29 -14.67 24.95
CA TYR A 169 8.33 -13.23 24.62
C TYR A 169 9.23 -12.90 23.40
N GLY A 170 10.08 -13.85 22.99
CA GLY A 170 10.96 -13.69 21.82
C GLY A 170 12.36 -13.12 22.14
N LYS A 171 12.66 -12.91 23.43
CA LYS A 171 14.00 -12.56 23.93
C LYS A 171 14.34 -13.52 25.08
N ASP A 172 15.29 -14.42 24.84
CA ASP A 172 15.64 -15.49 25.78
C ASP A 172 15.99 -14.99 27.18
N GLU A 173 16.62 -13.82 27.27
CA GLU A 173 17.00 -13.19 28.53
C GLU A 173 15.81 -12.61 29.32
N LEU A 174 14.64 -12.42 28.68
CA LEU A 174 13.42 -11.90 29.30
C LEU A 174 12.35 -12.97 29.50
N ASN A 175 12.38 -14.08 28.74
CA ASN A 175 11.36 -15.11 28.80
C ASN A 175 11.09 -15.61 30.22
N GLY A 176 9.83 -15.52 30.66
CA GLY A 176 9.37 -15.96 31.98
C GLY A 176 9.94 -15.20 33.17
N LYS A 177 10.57 -14.03 32.94
CA LYS A 177 11.16 -13.24 34.04
C LYS A 177 10.15 -12.29 34.65
N ASP A 178 10.23 -12.16 35.96
CA ASP A 178 9.57 -11.08 36.70
C ASP A 178 10.37 -9.79 36.56
N ALA A 179 9.68 -8.69 36.28
CA ALA A 179 10.26 -7.38 36.12
C ALA A 179 9.46 -6.34 36.92
N THR A 180 10.20 -5.37 37.47
CA THR A 180 9.62 -4.18 38.09
C THR A 180 9.85 -2.98 37.20
N PHE A 181 8.80 -2.26 36.81
CA PHE A 181 8.90 -1.02 36.07
C PHE A 181 8.58 0.17 36.95
N LYS A 182 9.49 1.14 36.96
CA LYS A 182 9.26 2.46 37.60
C LYS A 182 8.58 3.34 36.56
N ILE A 183 7.31 3.67 36.78
CA ILE A 183 6.48 4.45 35.91
C ILE A 183 6.43 5.91 36.34
N THR A 184 6.38 6.81 35.37
CA THR A 184 5.99 8.21 35.54
C THR A 184 4.87 8.48 34.54
N ILE A 185 3.72 8.94 35.01
CA ILE A 185 2.65 9.44 34.12
C ILE A 185 2.95 10.89 33.80
N ASN A 186 3.21 11.20 32.53
CA ASN A 186 3.49 12.56 32.09
C ASN A 186 2.20 13.36 31.91
N HIS A 187 1.26 12.86 31.13
CA HIS A 187 -0.08 13.42 30.93
C HIS A 187 -1.04 12.36 30.35
N ILE A 188 -2.34 12.64 30.44
CA ILE A 188 -3.38 11.89 29.75
C ILE A 188 -3.76 12.70 28.51
N HIS A 189 -3.99 12.02 27.36
CA HIS A 189 -4.50 12.69 26.17
C HIS A 189 -5.94 13.14 26.42
N GLY A 190 -6.20 14.40 26.16
CA GLY A 190 -7.52 14.99 26.23
C GLY A 190 -8.20 15.06 24.86
N GLU A 191 -8.91 16.16 24.61
CA GLU A 191 -9.60 16.35 23.33
C GLU A 191 -8.60 16.43 22.18
N VAL A 192 -8.93 15.74 21.07
CA VAL A 192 -8.17 15.82 19.82
C VAL A 192 -8.36 17.19 19.19
N ILE A 193 -7.26 17.87 18.93
CA ILE A 193 -7.22 19.11 18.16
C ILE A 193 -7.00 18.71 16.71
N LYS A 194 -8.08 18.57 15.94
CA LYS A 194 -8.03 18.20 14.53
C LYS A 194 -7.22 19.23 13.74
N ALA A 195 -6.28 18.74 12.93
CA ALA A 195 -5.61 19.59 11.96
C ALA A 195 -6.60 20.02 10.88
N GLU A 196 -6.39 21.22 10.35
CA GLU A 196 -7.12 21.73 9.18
C GLU A 196 -6.21 21.65 7.96
N LEU A 197 -6.77 21.24 6.83
CA LEU A 197 -6.02 21.19 5.58
C LEU A 197 -5.54 22.59 5.20
N ASN A 198 -4.25 22.69 4.90
CA ASN A 198 -3.61 23.94 4.50
C ASN A 198 -2.43 23.64 3.55
N ASP A 199 -1.82 24.69 2.99
CA ASP A 199 -0.74 24.57 2.03
C ASP A 199 0.54 23.94 2.63
N GLU A 200 0.76 24.06 3.95
CA GLU A 200 1.91 23.44 4.61
C GLU A 200 1.75 21.92 4.66
N ILE A 201 0.54 21.42 4.93
CA ILE A 201 0.23 19.99 4.87
C ILE A 201 0.33 19.50 3.43
N ALA A 202 -0.28 20.23 2.47
CA ALA A 202 -0.19 19.88 1.05
C ALA A 202 1.26 19.77 0.55
N ALA A 203 2.15 20.64 1.04
CA ALA A 203 3.58 20.62 0.70
C ALA A 203 4.29 19.33 1.16
N LYS A 204 3.82 18.67 2.24
CA LYS A 204 4.36 17.36 2.68
C LYS A 204 4.11 16.26 1.67
N TYR A 205 3.02 16.38 0.89
CA TYR A 205 2.66 15.50 -0.21
C TYR A 205 3.18 15.98 -1.57
N GLY A 206 3.90 17.12 -1.57
CA GLY A 206 4.57 17.68 -2.74
C GLY A 206 3.68 18.58 -3.60
N PHE A 207 2.54 19.05 -3.10
CA PHE A 207 1.67 20.03 -3.75
C PHE A 207 1.99 21.44 -3.28
N THR A 208 1.62 22.45 -4.10
CA THR A 208 1.86 23.85 -3.74
C THR A 208 0.72 24.40 -2.87
N THR A 209 -0.50 23.92 -3.10
CA THR A 209 -1.71 24.37 -2.40
C THR A 209 -2.57 23.21 -1.92
N ALA A 210 -3.40 23.45 -0.92
CA ALA A 210 -4.42 22.53 -0.45
C ALA A 210 -5.39 22.11 -1.57
N ASP A 211 -5.79 23.05 -2.41
CA ASP A 211 -6.70 22.77 -3.54
C ASP A 211 -6.09 21.81 -4.56
N GLU A 212 -4.78 21.90 -4.82
CA GLU A 212 -4.08 20.96 -5.70
C GLU A 212 -4.08 19.55 -5.11
N LEU A 213 -3.83 19.39 -3.81
CA LEU A 213 -3.91 18.10 -3.12
C LEU A 213 -5.33 17.51 -3.19
N VAL A 214 -6.36 18.31 -2.90
CA VAL A 214 -7.77 17.89 -3.00
C VAL A 214 -8.13 17.43 -4.41
N ALA A 215 -7.70 18.17 -5.42
CA ALA A 215 -7.96 17.80 -6.82
C ALA A 215 -7.30 16.46 -7.21
N ASP A 216 -6.08 16.22 -6.73
CA ASP A 216 -5.35 14.97 -6.97
C ASP A 216 -5.99 13.78 -6.25
N ILE A 217 -6.44 13.96 -5.00
CA ILE A 217 -7.18 12.93 -4.25
C ILE A 217 -8.48 12.57 -4.99
N LYS A 218 -9.25 13.56 -5.48
CA LYS A 218 -10.47 13.30 -6.24
C LYS A 218 -10.19 12.51 -7.50
N GLU A 219 -9.15 12.85 -8.25
CA GLU A 219 -8.74 12.12 -9.46
C GLU A 219 -8.36 10.68 -9.10
N TRP A 220 -7.56 10.48 -8.06
CA TRP A 220 -7.15 9.16 -7.59
C TRP A 220 -8.34 8.29 -7.13
N LEU A 221 -9.31 8.86 -6.42
CA LEU A 221 -10.52 8.16 -5.99
C LEU A 221 -11.32 7.62 -7.18
N VAL A 222 -11.51 8.45 -8.21
CA VAL A 222 -12.20 8.05 -9.44
C VAL A 222 -11.43 6.97 -10.18
N ASP A 223 -10.12 7.17 -10.39
CA ASP A 223 -9.28 6.21 -11.10
C ASP A 223 -9.22 4.86 -10.38
N SER A 224 -9.16 4.86 -9.03
CA SER A 224 -9.20 3.64 -8.24
C SER A 224 -10.50 2.86 -8.43
N LYS A 225 -11.65 3.54 -8.40
CA LYS A 225 -12.96 2.90 -8.61
C LYS A 225 -13.12 2.38 -10.04
N ARG A 226 -12.66 3.13 -11.04
CA ARG A 226 -12.61 2.69 -12.44
C ARG A 226 -11.77 1.43 -12.60
N PHE A 227 -10.62 1.39 -11.95
CA PHE A 227 -9.75 0.23 -11.98
C PHE A 227 -10.40 -1.01 -11.34
N TYR A 228 -11.01 -0.87 -10.16
CA TYR A 228 -11.75 -1.99 -9.53
C TYR A 228 -12.92 -2.46 -10.38
N PHE A 229 -13.66 -1.55 -11.00
CA PHE A 229 -14.72 -1.90 -11.92
C PHE A 229 -14.20 -2.67 -13.15
N PHE A 230 -13.07 -2.20 -13.70
CA PHE A 230 -12.40 -2.86 -14.82
C PHE A 230 -11.91 -4.26 -14.45
N THR A 231 -11.28 -4.46 -13.29
CA THR A 231 -10.84 -5.79 -12.86
C THR A 231 -11.99 -6.76 -12.73
N ALA A 232 -13.13 -6.32 -12.17
CA ALA A 232 -14.36 -7.13 -12.13
C ALA A 232 -14.91 -7.46 -13.54
N LEU A 233 -14.64 -6.62 -14.53
CA LEU A 233 -14.99 -6.88 -15.92
C LEU A 233 -14.01 -7.86 -16.58
N LEU A 234 -12.71 -7.78 -16.25
CA LEU A 234 -11.70 -8.77 -16.67
C LEU A 234 -12.06 -10.19 -16.20
N ASP A 235 -12.63 -10.34 -15.00
CA ASP A 235 -13.08 -11.63 -14.50
C ASP A 235 -14.16 -12.28 -15.38
N LYS A 236 -14.95 -11.48 -16.08
CA LYS A 236 -15.98 -11.96 -17.02
C LYS A 236 -15.42 -12.30 -18.40
N ALA A 237 -14.18 -11.89 -18.71
CA ALA A 237 -13.54 -12.26 -19.96
C ALA A 237 -13.12 -13.73 -19.92
N GLU A 238 -13.50 -14.49 -20.96
CA GLU A 238 -13.14 -15.89 -21.10
C GLU A 238 -11.79 -16.02 -21.79
N ILE A 239 -10.95 -16.91 -21.30
CA ILE A 239 -9.64 -17.21 -21.88
C ILE A 239 -9.58 -18.68 -22.27
N SER A 240 -9.13 -18.96 -23.49
CA SER A 240 -8.99 -20.32 -23.99
C SER A 240 -7.67 -20.96 -23.56
N GLU A 241 -6.59 -20.16 -23.56
CA GLU A 241 -5.22 -20.57 -23.28
C GLU A 241 -4.40 -19.33 -22.93
N VAL A 242 -3.41 -19.44 -22.00
CA VAL A 242 -2.43 -18.39 -21.73
C VAL A 242 -1.17 -18.71 -22.55
N PRO A 243 -0.78 -17.85 -23.53
CA PRO A 243 0.43 -18.07 -24.32
C PRO A 243 1.67 -18.07 -23.44
N GLN A 244 2.61 -18.98 -23.74
CA GLN A 244 3.85 -19.12 -22.99
C GLN A 244 4.64 -17.80 -22.93
N ALA A 245 4.65 -17.01 -24.01
CA ALA A 245 5.32 -15.70 -24.02
C ALA A 245 4.81 -14.74 -22.95
N ALA A 246 3.51 -14.76 -22.64
CA ALA A 246 2.94 -13.95 -21.56
C ALA A 246 3.37 -14.46 -20.18
N ILE A 247 3.41 -15.78 -19.99
CA ILE A 247 3.89 -16.40 -18.75
C ILE A 247 5.38 -16.09 -18.56
N ASP A 248 6.18 -16.25 -19.61
CA ASP A 248 7.62 -15.98 -19.59
C ASP A 248 7.92 -14.51 -19.23
N TYR A 249 7.09 -13.57 -19.69
CA TYR A 249 7.20 -12.17 -19.33
C TYR A 249 7.04 -11.97 -17.81
N ILE A 250 5.99 -12.54 -17.20
CA ILE A 250 5.75 -12.41 -15.76
C ILE A 250 6.87 -13.06 -14.95
N ILE A 251 7.32 -14.27 -15.36
CA ILE A 251 8.47 -14.94 -14.73
C ILE A 251 9.72 -14.04 -14.79
N ASN A 252 10.00 -13.44 -15.96
CA ASN A 252 11.17 -12.58 -16.12
C ASN A 252 11.12 -11.34 -15.21
N LEU A 253 9.94 -10.74 -15.01
CA LEU A 253 9.76 -9.62 -14.07
C LEU A 253 10.06 -10.05 -12.62
N ASP A 254 9.52 -11.17 -12.19
CA ASP A 254 9.73 -11.65 -10.82
C ASP A 254 11.20 -12.07 -10.60
N VAL A 255 11.80 -12.79 -11.55
CA VAL A 255 13.22 -13.14 -11.49
C VAL A 255 14.11 -11.91 -11.42
N PHE A 256 13.79 -10.85 -12.18
CA PHE A 256 14.51 -9.58 -12.10
C PHE A 256 14.44 -8.97 -10.69
N ASN A 257 13.27 -9.01 -10.04
CA ASN A 257 13.12 -8.56 -8.66
C ASN A 257 13.89 -9.42 -7.68
N LEU A 258 13.88 -10.76 -7.84
CA LEU A 258 14.69 -11.66 -7.01
C LEU A 258 16.18 -11.36 -7.13
N GLU A 259 16.67 -11.13 -8.36
CA GLU A 259 18.07 -10.75 -8.63
C GLU A 259 18.44 -9.43 -7.96
N TYR A 260 17.53 -8.45 -8.01
CA TYR A 260 17.71 -7.16 -7.36
C TYR A 260 17.82 -7.32 -5.83
N TYR A 261 16.88 -8.01 -5.19
CA TYR A 261 16.92 -8.22 -3.74
C TYR A 261 18.12 -9.07 -3.30
N ALA A 262 18.44 -10.15 -3.98
CA ALA A 262 19.63 -10.95 -3.70
C ALA A 262 20.90 -10.11 -3.75
N SER A 263 21.00 -9.19 -4.73
CA SER A 263 22.14 -8.27 -4.85
C SER A 263 22.26 -7.31 -3.67
N MET A 264 21.15 -6.83 -3.10
CA MET A 264 21.14 -5.98 -1.92
C MET A 264 21.69 -6.69 -0.68
N TYR A 265 21.45 -8.00 -0.56
CA TYR A 265 21.99 -8.83 0.52
C TYR A 265 23.40 -9.37 0.20
N GLY A 266 23.89 -9.17 -1.04
CA GLY A 266 25.21 -9.64 -1.47
C GLY A 266 25.31 -11.18 -1.59
N ILE A 267 24.18 -11.86 -1.84
CA ILE A 267 24.06 -13.32 -1.99
C ILE A 267 23.55 -13.68 -3.39
N SER A 268 23.62 -14.95 -3.75
CA SER A 268 23.03 -15.46 -4.99
C SER A 268 21.50 -15.52 -4.89
N VAL A 269 20.82 -15.56 -6.06
CA VAL A 269 19.36 -15.75 -6.09
C VAL A 269 18.95 -17.06 -5.44
N ASP A 270 19.71 -18.14 -5.65
CA ASP A 270 19.43 -19.43 -5.04
C ASP A 270 19.50 -19.37 -3.51
N GLU A 271 20.52 -18.68 -2.96
CA GLU A 271 20.62 -18.45 -1.51
C GLU A 271 19.47 -17.58 -1.01
N TYR A 272 19.10 -16.55 -1.76
CA TYR A 272 17.99 -15.67 -1.38
C TYR A 272 16.66 -16.41 -1.31
N VAL A 273 16.31 -17.21 -2.34
CA VAL A 273 15.05 -17.97 -2.33
C VAL A 273 15.06 -19.10 -1.30
N ALA A 274 16.22 -19.65 -0.97
CA ALA A 274 16.34 -20.64 0.10
C ALA A 274 16.07 -20.02 1.48
N GLU A 275 16.60 -18.84 1.74
CA GLU A 275 16.43 -18.15 3.03
C GLU A 275 15.05 -17.55 3.21
N GLN A 276 14.49 -16.90 2.16
CA GLN A 276 13.24 -16.17 2.26
C GLN A 276 11.99 -17.01 2.02
N TYR A 277 12.10 -18.01 1.11
CA TYR A 277 10.93 -18.78 0.65
C TYR A 277 11.06 -20.29 0.91
N SER A 278 12.16 -20.73 1.51
CA SER A 278 12.44 -22.17 1.76
C SER A 278 12.45 -23.03 0.48
N CYS A 279 12.84 -22.43 -0.66
CA CYS A 279 13.00 -23.12 -1.93
C CYS A 279 14.46 -23.56 -2.14
N GLU A 280 14.67 -24.72 -2.75
CA GLU A 280 16.02 -25.27 -2.96
C GLU A 280 16.88 -24.37 -3.88
N ASN A 281 16.26 -23.77 -4.89
CA ASN A 281 16.89 -22.90 -5.89
C ASN A 281 15.82 -22.07 -6.63
N LYS A 282 16.25 -21.20 -7.54
CA LYS A 282 15.39 -20.35 -8.36
C LYS A 282 14.37 -21.15 -9.19
N GLU A 283 14.80 -22.27 -9.78
CA GLU A 283 13.93 -23.11 -10.60
C GLU A 283 12.78 -23.70 -9.76
N ALA A 284 13.07 -24.19 -8.55
CA ALA A 284 12.05 -24.70 -7.62
C ALA A 284 11.09 -23.58 -7.18
N TYR A 285 11.60 -22.37 -6.96
CA TYR A 285 10.78 -21.19 -6.66
C TYR A 285 9.83 -20.86 -7.82
N ILE A 286 10.33 -20.85 -9.07
CA ILE A 286 9.51 -20.60 -10.27
C ILE A 286 8.43 -21.68 -10.40
N GLU A 287 8.78 -22.96 -10.22
CA GLU A 287 7.82 -24.06 -10.29
C GLU A 287 6.71 -23.91 -9.23
N MET A 288 7.06 -23.54 -8.01
CA MET A 288 6.12 -23.33 -6.91
C MET A 288 5.12 -22.18 -7.22
N ASN A 289 5.54 -21.16 -7.95
CA ASN A 289 4.72 -19.98 -8.26
C ASN A 289 4.06 -20.05 -9.65
N MET A 290 4.16 -21.15 -10.38
CA MET A 290 3.68 -21.25 -11.78
C MET A 290 2.19 -20.95 -11.95
N GLU A 291 1.35 -21.33 -10.99
CA GLU A 291 -0.08 -21.03 -11.00
C GLU A 291 -0.32 -19.51 -10.90
N THR A 292 0.40 -18.83 -10.02
CA THR A 292 0.35 -17.37 -9.86
C THR A 292 0.80 -16.68 -11.14
N TYR A 293 1.95 -17.08 -11.71
CA TYR A 293 2.44 -16.48 -12.96
C TYR A 293 1.45 -16.66 -14.12
N THR A 294 0.81 -17.82 -14.20
CA THR A 294 -0.20 -18.09 -15.23
C THR A 294 -1.43 -17.21 -15.02
N SER A 295 -1.86 -17.04 -13.78
CA SER A 295 -2.99 -16.17 -13.41
C SER A 295 -2.71 -14.70 -13.74
N ASP A 296 -1.53 -14.21 -13.38
CA ASP A 296 -1.11 -12.84 -13.66
C ASP A 296 -0.97 -12.59 -15.16
N ALA A 297 -0.35 -13.51 -15.88
CA ALA A 297 -0.25 -13.44 -17.33
C ALA A 297 -1.63 -13.42 -18.00
N ALA A 298 -2.58 -14.21 -17.50
CA ALA A 298 -3.97 -14.21 -17.99
C ALA A 298 -4.65 -12.86 -17.77
N LEU A 299 -4.43 -12.22 -16.60
CA LEU A 299 -4.98 -10.91 -16.29
C LEU A 299 -4.51 -9.84 -17.28
N TYR A 300 -3.19 -9.76 -17.50
CA TYR A 300 -2.61 -8.80 -18.46
C TYR A 300 -2.98 -9.13 -19.90
N LEU A 301 -3.11 -10.41 -20.27
CA LEU A 301 -3.56 -10.81 -21.60
C LEU A 301 -5.02 -10.38 -21.86
N LYS A 302 -5.87 -10.51 -20.86
CA LYS A 302 -7.25 -10.00 -20.95
C LYS A 302 -7.28 -8.47 -21.13
N ALA A 303 -6.47 -7.73 -20.38
CA ALA A 303 -6.35 -6.29 -20.55
C ALA A 303 -5.82 -5.90 -21.94
N GLN A 304 -4.80 -6.61 -22.46
CA GLN A 304 -4.30 -6.41 -23.81
C GLN A 304 -5.40 -6.66 -24.87
N ALA A 305 -6.28 -7.64 -24.65
CA ALA A 305 -7.39 -7.88 -25.57
C ALA A 305 -8.36 -6.68 -25.67
N PHE A 306 -8.64 -5.98 -24.57
CA PHE A 306 -9.39 -4.72 -24.61
C PHE A 306 -8.65 -3.65 -25.40
N ALA A 307 -7.33 -3.50 -25.15
CA ALA A 307 -6.51 -2.54 -25.87
C ALA A 307 -6.47 -2.81 -27.36
N GLU A 308 -6.34 -4.07 -27.78
CA GLU A 308 -6.38 -4.49 -29.19
C GLU A 308 -7.74 -4.27 -29.83
N ALA A 309 -8.84 -4.55 -29.11
CA ALA A 309 -10.19 -4.37 -29.62
C ALA A 309 -10.51 -2.90 -29.95
N GLU A 310 -9.94 -1.97 -29.18
CA GLU A 310 -10.10 -0.53 -29.35
C GLU A 310 -8.95 0.12 -30.15
N ASN A 311 -7.92 -0.65 -30.51
CA ASN A 311 -6.70 -0.18 -31.18
C ASN A 311 -6.03 0.96 -30.41
N PHE A 312 -5.93 0.84 -29.09
CA PHE A 312 -5.25 1.84 -28.27
C PHE A 312 -3.76 1.88 -28.59
N THR A 313 -3.27 3.10 -28.71
CA THR A 313 -1.83 3.40 -28.82
C THR A 313 -1.52 4.56 -27.89
N ILE A 314 -0.43 4.45 -27.16
CA ILE A 314 0.02 5.51 -26.25
C ILE A 314 1.20 6.23 -26.87
N THR A 315 1.10 7.54 -26.99
CA THR A 315 2.14 8.42 -27.54
C THR A 315 3.12 8.86 -26.46
N ASP A 316 4.29 9.33 -26.89
CA ASP A 316 5.28 9.93 -25.97
C ASP A 316 4.73 11.17 -25.25
N GLU A 317 3.86 11.94 -25.92
CA GLU A 317 3.19 13.11 -25.35
C GLU A 317 2.24 12.70 -24.19
N GLN A 318 1.49 11.62 -24.37
CA GLN A 318 0.64 11.08 -23.27
C GLN A 318 1.46 10.58 -22.09
N ILE A 319 2.63 9.95 -22.33
CA ILE A 319 3.56 9.56 -21.25
C ILE A 319 4.07 10.79 -20.49
N GLU A 320 4.38 11.89 -21.21
CA GLU A 320 4.82 13.15 -20.61
C GLU A 320 3.70 13.82 -19.81
N GLU A 321 2.51 13.94 -20.38
CA GLU A 321 1.33 14.52 -19.73
C GLU A 321 0.94 13.75 -18.46
N ALA A 322 1.06 12.44 -18.48
CA ALA A 322 0.82 11.57 -17.33
C ALA A 322 1.94 11.67 -16.27
N GLY A 323 3.09 12.31 -16.58
CA GLY A 323 4.20 12.48 -15.63
C GLY A 323 5.12 11.28 -15.52
N TYR A 324 5.07 10.33 -16.47
CA TYR A 324 5.87 9.09 -16.41
C TYR A 324 7.23 9.20 -17.12
N THR A 325 7.57 10.32 -17.77
CA THR A 325 8.85 10.51 -18.47
C THR A 325 10.08 10.19 -17.62
N GLN A 326 10.03 10.51 -16.32
CA GLN A 326 11.14 10.26 -15.40
C GLN A 326 11.43 8.77 -15.18
N TYR A 327 10.46 7.88 -15.41
CA TYR A 327 10.60 6.43 -15.23
C TYR A 327 10.99 5.69 -16.51
N VAL A 328 10.94 6.37 -17.67
CA VAL A 328 11.23 5.75 -18.96
C VAL A 328 12.66 5.19 -19.04
N ALA A 329 13.62 5.88 -18.42
CA ALA A 329 15.02 5.45 -18.44
C ALA A 329 15.24 4.12 -17.69
N GLU A 330 14.47 3.87 -16.66
CA GLU A 330 14.58 2.67 -15.81
C GLU A 330 13.67 1.55 -16.31
N MET A 331 12.42 1.85 -16.56
CA MET A 331 11.37 0.83 -16.84
C MET A 331 11.19 0.58 -18.34
N GLY A 332 11.61 1.52 -19.19
CA GLY A 332 11.34 1.47 -20.62
C GLY A 332 9.94 1.92 -20.99
N LYS A 333 9.79 2.43 -22.21
CA LYS A 333 8.49 2.90 -22.73
C LYS A 333 7.45 1.77 -22.84
N PRO A 334 7.78 0.54 -23.31
CA PRO A 334 6.81 -0.54 -23.40
C PRO A 334 6.12 -0.85 -22.07
N TYR A 335 6.89 -0.94 -20.98
CA TYR A 335 6.32 -1.18 -19.65
C TYR A 335 5.41 -0.04 -19.19
N ILE A 336 5.84 1.21 -19.38
CA ILE A 336 5.02 2.38 -19.04
C ILE A 336 3.71 2.38 -19.81
N LYS A 337 3.74 2.04 -21.11
CA LYS A 337 2.53 1.94 -21.92
C LYS A 337 1.60 0.82 -21.45
N GLN A 338 2.15 -0.36 -21.15
CA GLN A 338 1.37 -1.46 -20.57
C GLN A 338 0.70 -1.04 -19.27
N TYR A 339 1.45 -0.37 -18.39
CA TYR A 339 0.94 0.16 -17.14
C TYR A 339 -0.20 1.16 -17.36
N MET A 340 -0.01 2.16 -18.23
CA MET A 340 -1.02 3.17 -18.53
C MET A 340 -2.28 2.56 -19.15
N LEU A 341 -2.14 1.59 -20.06
CA LEU A 341 -3.28 0.87 -20.62
C LEU A 341 -4.10 0.19 -19.51
N PHE A 342 -3.43 -0.57 -18.67
CA PHE A 342 -4.08 -1.40 -17.65
C PHE A 342 -4.70 -0.57 -16.54
N GLN A 343 -3.98 0.45 -16.05
CA GLN A 343 -4.39 1.19 -14.85
C GLN A 343 -5.27 2.41 -15.15
N GLU A 344 -5.12 3.03 -16.31
CA GLU A 344 -5.72 4.34 -16.58
C GLU A 344 -6.62 4.34 -17.83
N ILE A 345 -6.06 4.00 -18.99
CA ILE A 345 -6.72 4.24 -20.27
C ILE A 345 -7.96 3.37 -20.47
N ILE A 346 -7.83 2.05 -20.28
CA ILE A 346 -8.96 1.13 -20.48
C ILE A 346 -10.03 1.35 -19.42
N PRO A 347 -9.71 1.44 -18.10
CA PRO A 347 -10.70 1.75 -17.08
C PRO A 347 -11.48 3.05 -17.35
N ALA A 348 -10.78 4.13 -17.73
CA ALA A 348 -11.40 5.41 -18.07
C ALA A 348 -12.31 5.29 -19.29
N PHE A 349 -11.83 4.64 -20.36
CA PHE A 349 -12.61 4.41 -21.59
C PHE A 349 -13.92 3.65 -21.32
N ILE A 350 -13.87 2.60 -20.50
CA ILE A 350 -15.06 1.81 -20.15
C ILE A 350 -16.06 2.67 -19.37
N ALA A 351 -15.60 3.45 -18.40
CA ALA A 351 -16.46 4.35 -17.64
C ALA A 351 -17.10 5.43 -18.53
N GLU A 352 -16.32 6.05 -19.41
CA GLU A 352 -16.81 7.10 -20.34
C GLU A 352 -17.82 6.58 -21.38
N ASN A 353 -17.76 5.29 -21.71
CA ASN A 353 -18.69 4.64 -22.64
C ASN A 353 -19.81 3.84 -21.94
N GLY A 354 -19.92 3.94 -20.62
CA GLY A 354 -20.99 3.35 -19.82
C GLY A 354 -22.23 4.23 -19.73
N ASN A 355 -23.35 3.64 -19.32
CA ASN A 355 -24.59 4.35 -19.00
C ASN A 355 -24.61 4.63 -17.49
N VAL A 356 -24.49 5.88 -17.10
CA VAL A 356 -24.56 6.24 -15.67
C VAL A 356 -25.98 5.99 -15.17
N VAL A 357 -26.12 5.10 -14.20
CA VAL A 357 -27.37 4.81 -13.51
C VAL A 357 -27.24 5.17 -12.03
N GLU A 358 -28.26 5.86 -11.49
CA GLU A 358 -28.28 6.11 -10.04
C GLU A 358 -28.38 4.77 -9.31
N ASN A 359 -27.60 4.63 -8.23
CA ASN A 359 -27.74 3.46 -7.36
C ASN A 359 -29.15 3.44 -6.77
N THR A 360 -30.01 2.60 -7.32
CA THR A 360 -31.32 2.31 -6.74
C THR A 360 -31.25 1.27 -5.63
N GLU A 361 -30.08 1.04 -5.03
CA GLU A 361 -29.99 0.31 -3.79
C GLU A 361 -30.53 1.19 -2.65
N THR A 362 -31.86 1.18 -2.60
CA THR A 362 -32.65 1.37 -1.37
C THR A 362 -31.81 1.06 -0.13
N GLU A 363 -31.79 2.05 0.77
CA GLU A 363 -31.76 1.84 2.21
C GLU A 363 -32.46 0.52 2.54
N ARG A 364 -31.71 -0.57 2.60
CA ARG A 364 -32.23 -1.77 3.26
C ARG A 364 -32.22 -1.47 4.74
N ASP A 365 -33.38 -0.92 5.14
CA ASP A 365 -34.05 -1.17 6.40
C ASP A 365 -33.14 -1.88 7.41
N MET A 366 -32.40 -1.10 8.18
CA MET A 366 -31.98 -1.56 9.50
C MET A 366 -33.21 -1.46 10.39
N GLY A 367 -34.16 -2.32 10.05
CA GLY A 367 -35.35 -2.55 10.82
C GLY A 367 -35.00 -2.98 12.24
N ASP A 368 -35.54 -2.22 13.14
CA ASP A 368 -35.71 -2.46 14.56
C ASP A 368 -35.72 -3.95 14.89
N ALA A 369 -34.73 -4.39 15.66
CA ALA A 369 -34.85 -5.57 16.49
C ALA A 369 -34.90 -5.09 17.94
N GLU A 370 -36.12 -5.10 18.48
CA GLU A 370 -36.41 -5.01 19.90
C GLU A 370 -35.65 -6.06 20.74
#